data_4486aa93745ab718a7b8d16a7666a2bd
#
_entry.id   4486aa93745ab718a7b8d16a7666a2bd
#
_cell.length_a   1.000
_cell.length_b   1.000
_cell.length_c   1.000
_cell.angle_alpha   90.00
_cell.angle_beta   90.00
_cell.angle_gamma   90.00
#
_symmetry.space_group_name_H-M   'P 1'
#
loop_
_entity.id
_entity.type
_entity.pdbx_description
1 polymer ?
#
loop_
_entity_poly.entity_id
_entity_poly.type
_entity_poly.pdbx_seq_one_letter_code
_entity_poly.pdbx_strand_id
1 'polypeptide(L)'
;MRKALPFPLSKDKTFFDSLNDWIGDIFYDILPEKGYELRDEQIFMSFQLEKALKDKEVLFAEAGVGTGKTLAYLLPAIAYARYTGKPALISCADEALIEQLVKKGGDIDRLDELFNLNLDVRLAKSRDQYLCLQRFEGAKKRSEAEFLDVIEFTLPEFVNKTYSMQQMYPYGERSSYPELTDDEWQEVNYHPIQNCHACDMRNKCGQTLHRNHYREATDLVICSHDFLMEHIWTKENRKHEGQTPLLPEVSQIVLDEGHLLEFAAQRALTYEVQESSLYDVTEKVMVDGVREKTLGLIERTIDLHTEFFRVLRSNLIPSDEDRKAIQEDPLLKRIGHELISTVDDLTEEFVFEGELYSIPEYELNLAEEYFEQYKFSMGLFVENGDAISWLEKKDDIETLVIMPRLVTEILEEKLFDGKLPIVFSSATLSVAKDFTYLADTLGIDAFESFSVPSPFDYEETMEIFKHPLNQEDKAARVLELAAEGGQTLVLFKSKSAMQSFQRTLPEDCSLSIEFEGDRELSSVVRDFQSGKFQVLCSHHLWEGMDLPGEALTKVIIVDLPMPPNDPVFDAKRKFSDRPLEEIDLPFMQLRLQQGVGRLIRSSTDHGEIHLLLTEEELRIEHLWQSVLPVTAKNR
;
A
#
# COMPACT_ATOMS: atom_id res chain seq x y z
N MET A 1 8.79 12.15 -27.57
CA MET A 1 9.92 13.07 -27.85
C MET A 1 10.51 13.51 -26.52
N ARG A 2 11.85 13.57 -26.40
CA ARG A 2 12.51 14.06 -25.17
C ARG A 2 12.15 15.53 -24.95
N LYS A 3 11.63 15.88 -23.78
CA LYS A 3 11.32 17.28 -23.44
C LYS A 3 12.58 18.08 -23.14
N ALA A 4 12.51 19.38 -23.37
CA ALA A 4 13.62 20.29 -23.05
C ALA A 4 13.80 20.41 -21.53
N LEU A 5 15.05 20.64 -21.10
CA LEU A 5 15.32 20.99 -19.71
C LEU A 5 14.62 22.30 -19.33
N PRO A 6 14.23 22.47 -18.06
CA PRO A 6 13.61 23.72 -17.59
C PRO A 6 14.59 24.91 -17.53
N PHE A 7 15.87 24.67 -17.74
CA PHE A 7 16.95 25.66 -17.74
C PHE A 7 17.96 25.36 -18.87
N PRO A 8 18.71 26.38 -19.35
CA PRO A 8 19.75 26.17 -20.34
C PRO A 8 21.00 25.53 -19.74
N LEU A 9 21.61 24.58 -20.47
CA LEU A 9 22.94 24.07 -20.14
C LEU A 9 24.01 24.95 -20.77
N SER A 10 24.91 25.51 -19.97
CA SER A 10 26.09 26.21 -20.46
C SER A 10 27.25 25.21 -20.67
N LYS A 11 28.23 25.58 -21.53
CA LYS A 11 29.43 24.75 -21.75
C LYS A 11 30.34 24.67 -20.53
N ASP A 12 30.23 25.63 -19.63
CA ASP A 12 31.14 25.83 -18.49
C ASP A 12 30.56 25.28 -17.16
N LYS A 13 29.31 24.79 -17.17
CA LYS A 13 28.63 24.24 -15.98
C LYS A 13 28.17 22.81 -16.24
N THR A 14 28.25 21.98 -15.20
CA THR A 14 27.64 20.64 -15.22
C THR A 14 26.11 20.74 -15.15
N PHE A 15 25.43 19.63 -15.42
CA PHE A 15 23.97 19.58 -15.21
C PHE A 15 23.59 19.94 -13.78
N PHE A 16 24.30 19.39 -12.80
CA PHE A 16 24.01 19.64 -11.39
C PHE A 16 24.30 21.08 -10.93
N ASP A 17 25.34 21.71 -11.46
CA ASP A 17 25.58 23.13 -11.20
C ASP A 17 24.42 23.99 -11.74
N SER A 18 23.93 23.67 -12.94
CA SER A 18 22.79 24.38 -13.55
C SER A 18 21.46 24.09 -12.85
N LEU A 19 21.29 22.86 -12.35
CA LEU A 19 20.14 22.48 -11.54
C LEU A 19 20.11 23.23 -10.21
N ASN A 20 21.27 23.33 -9.56
CA ASN A 20 21.43 24.05 -8.30
C ASN A 20 21.09 25.55 -8.46
N ASP A 21 21.62 26.20 -9.51
CA ASP A 21 21.26 27.58 -9.83
C ASP A 21 19.75 27.73 -10.06
N TRP A 22 19.14 26.84 -10.85
CA TRP A 22 17.73 26.90 -11.17
C TRP A 22 16.82 26.71 -9.94
N ILE A 23 17.19 25.80 -9.03
CA ILE A 23 16.50 25.64 -7.75
C ILE A 23 16.64 26.93 -6.93
N GLY A 24 17.82 27.51 -6.90
CA GLY A 24 18.05 28.81 -6.22
C GLY A 24 17.16 29.92 -6.78
N ASP A 25 17.14 30.10 -8.11
CA ASP A 25 16.29 31.09 -8.79
C ASP A 25 14.80 30.90 -8.46
N ILE A 26 14.34 29.63 -8.39
CA ILE A 26 12.95 29.33 -8.03
C ILE A 26 12.63 29.80 -6.61
N PHE A 27 13.43 29.43 -5.63
CA PHE A 27 13.12 29.69 -4.23
C PHE A 27 13.41 31.12 -3.81
N TYR A 28 14.49 31.72 -4.30
CA TYR A 28 14.88 33.06 -3.86
C TYR A 28 14.27 34.19 -4.68
N ASP A 29 13.92 33.95 -5.95
CA ASP A 29 13.39 34.98 -6.85
C ASP A 29 11.95 34.71 -7.26
N ILE A 30 11.65 33.56 -7.93
CA ILE A 30 10.38 33.32 -8.61
C ILE A 30 9.21 33.15 -7.61
N LEU A 31 9.38 32.33 -6.57
CA LEU A 31 8.31 32.06 -5.60
C LEU A 31 7.96 33.31 -4.77
N PRO A 32 8.92 34.09 -4.25
CA PRO A 32 8.62 35.37 -3.57
C PRO A 32 7.92 36.37 -4.47
N GLU A 33 8.32 36.52 -5.75
CA GLU A 33 7.65 37.40 -6.71
C GLU A 33 6.17 37.02 -6.94
N LYS A 34 5.85 35.73 -6.80
CA LYS A 34 4.49 35.21 -6.89
C LYS A 34 3.72 35.22 -5.55
N GLY A 35 4.31 35.76 -4.50
CA GLY A 35 3.68 35.90 -3.18
C GLY A 35 3.77 34.67 -2.28
N TYR A 36 4.63 33.70 -2.60
CA TYR A 36 4.90 32.57 -1.72
C TYR A 36 5.92 32.96 -0.65
N GLU A 37 5.72 32.41 0.54
CA GLU A 37 6.64 32.58 1.66
C GLU A 37 7.92 31.77 1.43
N LEU A 38 9.06 32.39 1.72
CA LEU A 38 10.38 31.75 1.71
C LEU A 38 10.51 30.85 2.94
N ARG A 39 10.79 29.55 2.73
CA ARG A 39 10.97 28.55 3.79
C ARG A 39 12.34 27.92 3.67
N ASP A 40 13.19 28.20 4.62
CA ASP A 40 14.58 27.70 4.64
C ASP A 40 14.65 26.18 4.65
N GLU A 41 13.71 25.51 5.32
CA GLU A 41 13.60 24.05 5.38
C GLU A 41 13.33 23.44 4.01
N GLN A 42 12.44 24.05 3.23
CA GLN A 42 12.10 23.60 1.88
C GLN A 42 13.28 23.77 0.91
N ILE A 43 13.97 24.89 1.03
CA ILE A 43 15.17 25.18 0.23
C ILE A 43 16.28 24.19 0.55
N PHE A 44 16.57 24.00 1.85
CA PHE A 44 17.55 23.02 2.31
C PHE A 44 17.24 21.63 1.78
N MET A 45 15.99 21.18 1.91
CA MET A 45 15.54 19.88 1.40
C MET A 45 15.83 19.74 -0.09
N SER A 46 15.50 20.74 -0.92
CA SER A 46 15.70 20.67 -2.37
C SER A 46 17.17 20.52 -2.76
N PHE A 47 18.09 21.17 -2.05
CA PHE A 47 19.52 21.04 -2.29
C PHE A 47 20.08 19.68 -1.83
N GLN A 48 19.56 19.11 -0.72
CA GLN A 48 19.96 17.76 -0.31
C GLN A 48 19.48 16.70 -1.32
N LEU A 49 18.29 16.89 -1.89
CA LEU A 49 17.75 16.02 -2.95
C LEU A 49 18.61 16.09 -4.22
N GLU A 50 19.03 17.28 -4.65
CA GLU A 50 19.95 17.46 -5.77
C GLU A 50 21.27 16.69 -5.53
N LYS A 51 21.86 16.80 -4.33
CA LYS A 51 23.05 16.07 -3.94
C LYS A 51 22.85 14.54 -4.04
N ALA A 52 21.76 14.01 -3.49
CA ALA A 52 21.47 12.58 -3.54
C ALA A 52 21.31 12.07 -4.97
N LEU A 53 20.71 12.85 -5.87
CA LEU A 53 20.64 12.52 -7.31
C LEU A 53 22.01 12.46 -7.97
N LYS A 54 22.89 13.40 -7.62
CA LYS A 54 24.26 13.47 -8.14
C LYS A 54 25.09 12.28 -7.71
N ASP A 55 24.99 11.92 -6.45
CA ASP A 55 25.80 10.87 -5.83
C ASP A 55 25.14 9.48 -6.03
N LYS A 56 23.88 9.42 -6.46
CA LYS A 56 23.04 8.22 -6.68
C LYS A 56 22.89 7.40 -5.40
N GLU A 57 22.50 8.05 -4.36
CA GLU A 57 22.37 7.47 -3.03
C GLU A 57 20.91 7.26 -2.64
N VAL A 58 20.71 6.48 -1.59
CA VAL A 58 19.45 6.44 -0.84
C VAL A 58 19.44 7.60 0.14
N LEU A 59 18.37 8.39 0.15
CA LEU A 59 18.21 9.55 1.02
C LEU A 59 16.95 9.43 1.85
N PHE A 60 17.09 9.50 3.16
CA PHE A 60 15.96 9.73 4.08
C PHE A 60 15.78 11.24 4.31
N ALA A 61 14.73 11.79 3.71
CA ALA A 61 14.36 13.20 3.79
C ALA A 61 13.16 13.36 4.73
N GLU A 62 13.44 13.48 6.03
CA GLU A 62 12.42 13.77 7.02
C GLU A 62 12.15 15.26 7.10
N ALA A 63 10.91 15.63 6.82
CA ALA A 63 10.51 17.03 6.85
C ALA A 63 9.11 17.17 7.46
N GLY A 64 9.00 17.90 8.55
CA GLY A 64 7.77 18.08 9.29
C GLY A 64 6.59 18.57 8.43
N VAL A 65 5.38 18.41 8.94
CA VAL A 65 4.16 18.85 8.25
C VAL A 65 4.25 20.36 7.96
N GLY A 66 3.79 20.79 6.78
CA GLY A 66 3.80 22.20 6.37
C GLY A 66 5.09 22.70 5.71
N THR A 67 6.17 21.90 5.65
CA THR A 67 7.43 22.31 5.00
C THR A 67 7.34 22.44 3.48
N GLY A 68 6.32 21.84 2.83
CA GLY A 68 6.18 21.84 1.37
C GLY A 68 7.04 20.79 0.66
N LYS A 69 7.15 19.60 1.24
CA LYS A 69 7.92 18.44 0.74
C LYS A 69 7.72 18.18 -0.76
N THR A 70 6.47 18.21 -1.20
CA THR A 70 6.08 17.87 -2.58
C THR A 70 6.81 18.73 -3.61
N LEU A 71 6.80 20.05 -3.43
CA LEU A 71 7.52 20.97 -4.32
C LEU A 71 9.02 20.71 -4.30
N ALA A 72 9.58 20.47 -3.10
CA ALA A 72 11.01 20.26 -2.92
C ALA A 72 11.54 19.03 -3.67
N TYR A 73 10.78 17.93 -3.71
CA TYR A 73 11.22 16.72 -4.42
C TYR A 73 10.82 16.70 -5.91
N LEU A 74 9.70 17.33 -6.31
CA LEU A 74 9.27 17.32 -7.71
C LEU A 74 10.20 18.12 -8.63
N LEU A 75 10.71 19.27 -8.19
CA LEU A 75 11.58 20.13 -9.01
C LEU A 75 12.84 19.38 -9.49
N PRO A 76 13.70 18.86 -8.60
CA PRO A 76 14.89 18.11 -9.03
C PRO A 76 14.53 16.83 -9.78
N ALA A 77 13.41 16.16 -9.43
CA ALA A 77 12.96 14.95 -10.09
C ALA A 77 12.62 15.17 -11.56
N ILE A 78 11.86 16.21 -11.88
CA ILE A 78 11.48 16.57 -13.25
C ILE A 78 12.71 16.94 -14.09
N ALA A 79 13.60 17.76 -13.53
CA ALA A 79 14.81 18.17 -14.21
C ALA A 79 15.74 16.98 -14.52
N TYR A 80 15.90 16.08 -13.56
CA TYR A 80 16.72 14.87 -13.71
C TYR A 80 16.12 13.86 -14.70
N ALA A 81 14.79 13.69 -14.69
CA ALA A 81 14.08 12.87 -15.67
C ALA A 81 14.33 13.36 -17.11
N ARG A 82 14.22 14.66 -17.34
CA ARG A 82 14.51 15.27 -18.65
C ARG A 82 15.98 15.17 -19.05
N TYR A 83 16.88 15.28 -18.09
CA TYR A 83 18.33 15.12 -18.34
C TYR A 83 18.67 13.69 -18.75
N THR A 84 18.19 12.71 -18.02
CA THR A 84 18.47 11.28 -18.30
C THR A 84 17.67 10.74 -19.49
N GLY A 85 16.50 11.33 -19.78
CA GLY A 85 15.55 10.85 -20.78
C GLY A 85 14.73 9.65 -20.32
N LYS A 86 14.63 9.43 -19.01
CA LYS A 86 13.80 8.42 -18.34
C LYS A 86 12.91 9.13 -17.33
N PRO A 87 11.62 8.78 -17.20
CA PRO A 87 10.75 9.42 -16.22
C PRO A 87 11.26 9.20 -14.79
N ALA A 88 10.93 10.11 -13.89
CA ALA A 88 11.04 9.85 -12.46
C ALA A 88 9.78 9.09 -11.99
N LEU A 89 9.95 8.19 -11.03
CA LEU A 89 8.84 7.49 -10.38
C LEU A 89 8.54 8.14 -9.04
N ILE A 90 7.28 8.53 -8.85
CA ILE A 90 6.76 8.97 -7.56
C ILE A 90 5.82 7.86 -7.06
N SER A 91 6.21 7.21 -5.98
CA SER A 91 5.41 6.18 -5.35
C SER A 91 4.79 6.75 -4.07
N CYS A 92 3.47 6.66 -3.95
CA CYS A 92 2.71 7.20 -2.83
C CYS A 92 2.15 6.06 -1.96
N ALA A 93 1.91 6.36 -0.71
CA ALA A 93 1.43 5.35 0.23
C ALA A 93 0.00 4.88 -0.08
N ASP A 94 -0.86 5.79 -0.56
CA ASP A 94 -2.26 5.50 -0.83
C ASP A 94 -2.82 6.31 -2.01
N GLU A 95 -4.04 5.96 -2.44
CA GLU A 95 -4.75 6.61 -3.54
C GLU A 95 -5.13 8.08 -3.21
N ALA A 96 -5.35 8.43 -1.93
CA ALA A 96 -5.70 9.79 -1.55
C ALA A 96 -4.53 10.76 -1.78
N LEU A 97 -3.30 10.33 -1.48
CA LEU A 97 -2.08 11.09 -1.80
C LEU A 97 -1.88 11.20 -3.32
N ILE A 98 -2.15 10.14 -4.08
CA ILE A 98 -2.11 10.19 -5.54
C ILE A 98 -3.11 11.21 -6.07
N GLU A 99 -4.35 11.18 -5.60
CA GLU A 99 -5.37 12.14 -6.00
C GLU A 99 -4.97 13.58 -5.66
N GLN A 100 -4.42 13.82 -4.49
CA GLN A 100 -3.95 15.16 -4.09
C GLN A 100 -2.88 15.69 -5.04
N LEU A 101 -1.96 14.83 -5.50
CA LEU A 101 -0.91 15.21 -6.44
C LEU A 101 -1.47 15.55 -7.82
N VAL A 102 -2.40 14.73 -8.36
CA VAL A 102 -2.77 14.75 -9.79
C VAL A 102 -4.11 15.41 -10.08
N LYS A 103 -4.96 15.66 -9.09
CA LYS A 103 -6.25 16.33 -9.32
C LYS A 103 -6.05 17.71 -9.92
N LYS A 104 -7.05 18.18 -10.64
CA LYS A 104 -7.06 19.55 -11.18
C LYS A 104 -6.88 20.59 -10.05
N GLY A 105 -5.87 21.45 -10.18
CA GLY A 105 -5.45 22.38 -9.13
C GLY A 105 -4.68 21.71 -7.98
N GLY A 106 -4.26 20.45 -8.11
CA GLY A 106 -3.36 19.77 -7.20
C GLY A 106 -1.91 20.25 -7.30
N ASP A 107 -1.01 19.59 -6.58
CA ASP A 107 0.38 20.06 -6.46
C ASP A 107 1.12 20.09 -7.80
N ILE A 108 0.90 19.09 -8.65
CA ILE A 108 1.54 19.01 -9.99
C ILE A 108 0.99 20.07 -10.93
N ASP A 109 -0.32 20.27 -10.97
CA ASP A 109 -0.94 21.31 -11.80
C ASP A 109 -0.43 22.70 -11.40
N ARG A 110 -0.38 22.98 -10.09
CA ARG A 110 0.15 24.25 -9.55
C ARG A 110 1.61 24.45 -9.95
N LEU A 111 2.43 23.40 -9.84
CA LEU A 111 3.83 23.45 -10.21
C LEU A 111 3.98 23.69 -11.72
N ASP A 112 3.20 23.02 -12.55
CA ASP A 112 3.21 23.22 -14.00
C ASP A 112 2.81 24.65 -14.39
N GLU A 113 1.75 25.18 -13.80
CA GLU A 113 1.31 26.57 -14.01
C GLU A 113 2.33 27.60 -13.51
N LEU A 114 2.93 27.36 -12.33
CA LEU A 114 3.90 28.29 -11.74
C LEU A 114 5.15 28.46 -12.59
N PHE A 115 5.65 27.38 -13.17
CA PHE A 115 6.93 27.36 -13.89
C PHE A 115 6.80 27.10 -15.39
N ASN A 116 5.57 26.94 -15.90
CA ASN A 116 5.27 26.71 -17.31
C ASN A 116 6.06 25.53 -17.93
N LEU A 117 6.10 24.41 -17.21
CA LEU A 117 6.93 23.24 -17.56
C LEU A 117 6.32 22.37 -18.64
N ASN A 118 4.99 22.43 -18.84
CA ASN A 118 4.23 21.56 -19.73
C ASN A 118 4.54 20.08 -19.42
N LEU A 119 4.18 19.64 -18.22
CA LEU A 119 4.53 18.31 -17.69
C LEU A 119 3.81 17.17 -18.41
N ASP A 120 4.50 16.05 -18.57
CA ASP A 120 3.94 14.76 -18.98
C ASP A 120 3.92 13.84 -17.76
N VAL A 121 2.77 13.78 -17.12
CA VAL A 121 2.54 13.00 -15.88
C VAL A 121 1.52 11.91 -16.17
N ARG A 122 1.86 10.68 -15.82
CA ARG A 122 1.00 9.53 -16.10
C ARG A 122 0.87 8.63 -14.88
N LEU A 123 -0.36 8.17 -14.63
CA LEU A 123 -0.68 7.27 -13.53
C LEU A 123 -0.50 5.82 -13.93
N ALA A 124 0.17 5.06 -13.08
CA ALA A 124 0.26 3.60 -13.16
C ALA A 124 -0.53 3.01 -11.98
N LYS A 125 -1.75 2.57 -12.26
CA LYS A 125 -2.66 1.98 -11.27
C LYS A 125 -2.53 0.47 -11.26
N SER A 126 -2.84 -0.15 -10.13
CA SER A 126 -2.89 -1.60 -9.98
C SER A 126 -3.95 -2.23 -10.90
N ARG A 127 -3.78 -3.52 -11.19
CA ARG A 127 -4.58 -4.20 -12.21
C ARG A 127 -6.05 -4.36 -11.82
N ASP A 128 -6.35 -4.49 -10.55
CA ASP A 128 -7.69 -4.56 -9.97
C ASP A 128 -8.52 -3.28 -10.17
N GLN A 129 -7.85 -2.15 -10.45
CA GLN A 129 -8.49 -0.88 -10.79
C GLN A 129 -9.04 -0.85 -12.23
N TYR A 130 -8.95 -1.95 -12.97
CA TYR A 130 -9.40 -2.01 -14.36
C TYR A 130 -10.42 -3.12 -14.60
N LEU A 131 -11.41 -2.82 -15.43
CA LEU A 131 -12.38 -3.79 -15.96
C LEU A 131 -11.64 -4.89 -16.73
N CYS A 132 -11.93 -6.14 -16.40
CA CYS A 132 -11.51 -7.31 -17.16
C CYS A 132 -12.59 -7.68 -18.16
N LEU A 133 -12.35 -7.46 -19.44
CA LEU A 133 -13.33 -7.79 -20.49
C LEU A 133 -13.74 -9.27 -20.51
N GLN A 134 -12.80 -10.17 -20.21
CA GLN A 134 -13.07 -11.60 -20.14
C GLN A 134 -14.04 -11.96 -19.00
N ARG A 135 -13.82 -11.37 -17.81
CA ARG A 135 -14.72 -11.59 -16.67
C ARG A 135 -16.08 -10.92 -16.89
N PHE A 136 -16.09 -9.74 -17.46
CA PHE A 136 -17.32 -9.04 -17.82
C PHE A 136 -18.18 -9.87 -18.80
N GLU A 137 -17.59 -10.41 -19.88
CA GLU A 137 -18.29 -11.30 -20.80
C GLU A 137 -18.77 -12.61 -20.11
N GLY A 138 -17.99 -13.12 -19.16
CA GLY A 138 -18.38 -14.26 -18.33
C GLY A 138 -19.55 -13.94 -17.41
N ALA A 139 -19.54 -12.78 -16.75
CA ALA A 139 -20.63 -12.32 -15.87
C ALA A 139 -21.94 -12.14 -16.65
N LYS A 140 -21.88 -11.52 -17.83
CA LYS A 140 -23.05 -11.36 -18.74
C LYS A 140 -23.69 -12.69 -19.16
N LYS A 141 -22.91 -13.75 -19.26
CA LYS A 141 -23.46 -15.08 -19.59
C LYS A 141 -24.16 -15.75 -18.41
N ARG A 142 -23.80 -15.37 -17.18
CA ARG A 142 -24.33 -15.98 -15.94
C ARG A 142 -25.49 -15.19 -15.32
N SER A 143 -25.53 -13.87 -15.53
CA SER A 143 -26.45 -12.96 -14.86
C SER A 143 -26.95 -11.87 -15.79
N GLU A 144 -28.18 -11.40 -15.56
CA GLU A 144 -28.79 -10.22 -16.18
C GLU A 144 -28.82 -9.05 -15.17
N ALA A 145 -27.78 -8.88 -14.36
CA ALA A 145 -27.70 -7.84 -13.36
C ALA A 145 -27.58 -6.43 -13.99
N GLU A 146 -28.30 -5.46 -13.46
CA GLU A 146 -28.42 -4.10 -14.00
C GLU A 146 -27.06 -3.38 -14.16
N PHE A 147 -26.11 -3.63 -13.24
CA PHE A 147 -24.77 -3.01 -13.31
C PHE A 147 -23.98 -3.45 -14.56
N LEU A 148 -24.25 -4.64 -15.12
CA LEU A 148 -23.61 -5.11 -16.35
C LEU A 148 -24.06 -4.28 -17.56
N ASP A 149 -25.31 -3.85 -17.59
CA ASP A 149 -25.83 -2.98 -18.64
C ASP A 149 -25.20 -1.57 -18.56
N VAL A 150 -24.97 -1.06 -17.33
CA VAL A 150 -24.27 0.21 -17.10
C VAL A 150 -22.86 0.14 -17.68
N ILE A 151 -22.12 -0.92 -17.39
CA ILE A 151 -20.77 -1.13 -17.94
C ILE A 151 -20.83 -1.23 -19.47
N GLU A 152 -21.72 -2.05 -20.03
CA GLU A 152 -21.83 -2.23 -21.47
C GLU A 152 -22.09 -0.93 -22.22
N PHE A 153 -22.96 -0.08 -21.69
CA PHE A 153 -23.27 1.21 -22.28
C PHE A 153 -22.07 2.16 -22.35
N THR A 154 -21.13 2.04 -21.41
CA THR A 154 -19.92 2.88 -21.35
C THR A 154 -18.77 2.34 -22.21
N LEU A 155 -18.85 1.06 -22.65
CA LEU A 155 -17.78 0.47 -23.44
C LEU A 155 -17.61 1.17 -24.79
N PRO A 156 -16.37 1.49 -25.19
CA PRO A 156 -16.10 2.06 -26.51
C PRO A 156 -16.50 1.10 -27.64
N GLU A 157 -17.01 1.62 -28.75
CA GLU A 157 -17.42 0.80 -29.90
C GLU A 157 -16.33 -0.18 -30.40
N PHE A 158 -15.04 0.16 -30.28
CA PHE A 158 -13.96 -0.69 -30.78
C PHE A 158 -13.82 -1.99 -29.96
N VAL A 159 -14.31 -2.06 -28.74
CA VAL A 159 -14.28 -3.29 -27.93
C VAL A 159 -15.02 -4.41 -28.63
N ASN A 160 -16.13 -4.08 -29.31
CA ASN A 160 -16.96 -5.04 -30.03
C ASN A 160 -16.52 -5.27 -31.50
N LYS A 161 -15.41 -4.62 -31.94
CA LYS A 161 -14.88 -4.74 -33.31
C LYS A 161 -13.63 -5.64 -33.35
N THR A 162 -13.27 -6.12 -34.53
CA THR A 162 -12.15 -7.05 -34.73
C THR A 162 -10.77 -6.40 -34.85
N TYR A 163 -10.66 -5.05 -34.77
CA TYR A 163 -9.39 -4.36 -34.84
C TYR A 163 -8.86 -3.92 -33.47
N SER A 164 -7.54 -3.82 -33.33
CA SER A 164 -6.86 -3.32 -32.13
C SER A 164 -6.73 -1.79 -32.16
N MET A 165 -6.71 -1.17 -30.97
CA MET A 165 -6.40 0.25 -30.84
C MET A 165 -4.87 0.47 -30.88
N GLN A 166 -4.43 1.46 -31.66
CA GLN A 166 -3.04 1.88 -31.73
C GLN A 166 -2.73 3.08 -30.83
N GLN A 167 -3.76 3.79 -30.37
CA GLN A 167 -3.61 4.94 -29.49
C GLN A 167 -4.34 4.72 -28.19
N MET A 168 -3.85 5.37 -27.13
CA MET A 168 -4.52 5.36 -25.82
C MET A 168 -5.94 5.89 -25.94
N TYR A 169 -6.89 5.12 -25.44
CA TYR A 169 -8.26 5.51 -25.21
C TYR A 169 -8.63 5.14 -23.76
N PRO A 170 -8.86 6.12 -22.88
CA PRO A 170 -9.15 5.86 -21.47
C PRO A 170 -10.56 5.28 -21.32
N TYR A 171 -10.65 4.07 -20.78
CA TYR A 171 -11.91 3.44 -20.40
C TYR A 171 -11.65 2.28 -19.42
N GLY A 172 -12.69 1.91 -18.70
CA GLY A 172 -12.67 0.71 -17.86
C GLY A 172 -11.91 0.87 -16.53
N GLU A 173 -11.67 2.10 -16.07
CA GLU A 173 -11.14 2.35 -14.73
C GLU A 173 -12.27 2.33 -13.68
N ARG A 174 -11.97 1.86 -12.47
CA ARG A 174 -12.91 1.83 -11.32
C ARG A 174 -13.58 3.20 -11.08
N SER A 175 -12.79 4.26 -11.17
CA SER A 175 -13.26 5.64 -11.00
C SER A 175 -14.33 6.09 -12.01
N SER A 176 -14.47 5.38 -13.13
CA SER A 176 -15.53 5.64 -14.13
C SER A 176 -16.88 5.02 -13.76
N TYR A 177 -16.93 4.23 -12.68
CA TYR A 177 -18.11 3.48 -12.22
C TYR A 177 -18.37 3.71 -10.73
N PRO A 178 -18.56 4.96 -10.28
CA PRO A 178 -18.72 5.28 -8.84
C PRO A 178 -20.01 4.72 -8.23
N GLU A 179 -20.98 4.37 -9.05
CA GLU A 179 -22.26 3.79 -8.65
C GLU A 179 -22.20 2.29 -8.34
N LEU A 180 -21.18 1.57 -8.83
CA LEU A 180 -21.01 0.15 -8.54
C LEU A 180 -20.51 -0.05 -7.11
N THR A 181 -21.07 -1.05 -6.44
CA THR A 181 -20.52 -1.54 -5.16
C THR A 181 -19.17 -2.24 -5.39
N ASP A 182 -18.41 -2.44 -4.33
CA ASP A 182 -17.13 -3.15 -4.43
C ASP A 182 -17.32 -4.61 -4.82
N ASP A 183 -18.39 -5.27 -4.35
CA ASP A 183 -18.73 -6.65 -4.73
C ASP A 183 -19.04 -6.75 -6.23
N GLU A 184 -19.86 -5.84 -6.77
CA GLU A 184 -20.16 -5.78 -8.21
C GLU A 184 -18.90 -5.51 -9.04
N TRP A 185 -18.01 -4.64 -8.55
CA TRP A 185 -16.73 -4.39 -9.22
C TRP A 185 -15.81 -5.61 -9.19
N GLN A 186 -15.73 -6.32 -8.07
CA GLN A 186 -14.94 -7.55 -7.95
C GLN A 186 -15.41 -8.67 -8.89
N GLU A 187 -16.68 -8.69 -9.30
CA GLU A 187 -17.14 -9.65 -10.31
C GLU A 187 -16.52 -9.42 -11.70
N VAL A 188 -16.19 -8.19 -12.05
CA VAL A 188 -15.80 -7.80 -13.41
C VAL A 188 -14.39 -7.22 -13.55
N ASN A 189 -13.71 -6.89 -12.44
CA ASN A 189 -12.35 -6.36 -12.48
C ASN A 189 -11.30 -7.44 -12.78
N TYR A 190 -10.03 -7.05 -12.87
CA TYR A 190 -8.93 -7.99 -12.95
C TYR A 190 -8.85 -8.84 -11.66
N HIS A 191 -8.61 -10.13 -11.85
CA HIS A 191 -8.33 -11.07 -10.76
C HIS A 191 -7.00 -11.81 -11.04
N PRO A 192 -6.17 -12.12 -10.03
CA PRO A 192 -4.87 -12.80 -10.22
C PRO A 192 -4.91 -14.09 -11.01
N ILE A 193 -6.04 -14.83 -10.95
CA ILE A 193 -6.25 -16.07 -11.73
C ILE A 193 -6.37 -15.81 -13.25
N GLN A 194 -6.47 -14.56 -13.72
CA GLN A 194 -6.64 -14.25 -15.15
C GLN A 194 -5.32 -14.29 -15.91
N ASN A 195 -5.21 -15.15 -16.93
CA ASN A 195 -4.07 -15.14 -17.85
C ASN A 195 -4.20 -14.04 -18.89
N CYS A 196 -3.65 -12.85 -18.58
CA CYS A 196 -3.68 -11.70 -19.49
C CYS A 196 -2.78 -11.88 -20.72
N HIS A 197 -1.81 -12.82 -20.69
CA HIS A 197 -0.92 -13.06 -21.82
C HIS A 197 -1.63 -13.81 -22.95
N ALA A 198 -2.39 -14.83 -22.61
CA ALA A 198 -3.17 -15.63 -23.54
C ALA A 198 -4.53 -15.01 -23.89
N CYS A 199 -4.91 -13.89 -23.30
CA CYS A 199 -6.24 -13.28 -23.47
C CYS A 199 -6.44 -12.67 -24.86
N ASP A 200 -7.44 -13.12 -25.59
CA ASP A 200 -7.83 -12.61 -26.93
C ASP A 200 -8.26 -11.14 -26.90
N MET A 201 -8.78 -10.68 -25.75
CA MET A 201 -9.20 -9.30 -25.54
C MET A 201 -8.04 -8.34 -25.24
N ARG A 202 -6.81 -8.84 -25.07
CA ARG A 202 -5.64 -8.07 -24.59
C ARG A 202 -5.42 -6.76 -25.35
N ASN A 203 -5.52 -6.78 -26.68
CA ASN A 203 -5.26 -5.61 -27.52
C ASN A 203 -6.34 -4.53 -27.46
N LYS A 204 -7.48 -4.84 -26.84
CA LYS A 204 -8.61 -3.92 -26.63
C LYS A 204 -8.80 -3.55 -25.17
N CYS A 205 -8.16 -4.30 -24.26
CA CYS A 205 -8.32 -4.18 -22.82
C CYS A 205 -7.85 -2.80 -22.32
N GLY A 206 -8.69 -2.11 -21.55
CA GLY A 206 -8.38 -0.81 -20.96
C GLY A 206 -7.10 -0.83 -20.16
N GLN A 207 -6.88 -1.83 -19.32
CA GLN A 207 -5.64 -2.03 -18.55
C GLN A 207 -4.39 -2.09 -19.46
N THR A 208 -4.45 -2.82 -20.57
CA THR A 208 -3.32 -2.91 -21.50
C THR A 208 -3.04 -1.57 -22.19
N LEU A 209 -4.08 -0.84 -22.58
CA LEU A 209 -3.94 0.49 -23.19
C LEU A 209 -3.33 1.48 -22.20
N HIS A 210 -3.80 1.50 -20.95
CA HIS A 210 -3.24 2.33 -19.88
C HIS A 210 -1.78 1.99 -19.59
N ARG A 211 -1.44 0.69 -19.50
CA ARG A 211 -0.05 0.26 -19.28
C ARG A 211 0.87 0.74 -20.40
N ASN A 212 0.47 0.60 -21.64
CA ASN A 212 1.26 1.10 -22.77
C ASN A 212 1.42 2.62 -22.70
N HIS A 213 0.34 3.33 -22.30
CA HIS A 213 0.36 4.78 -22.17
C HIS A 213 1.34 5.24 -21.08
N TYR A 214 1.21 4.79 -19.81
CA TYR A 214 2.09 5.31 -18.75
C TYR A 214 3.56 4.90 -18.93
N ARG A 215 3.82 3.81 -19.62
CA ARG A 215 5.20 3.39 -19.94
C ARG A 215 5.93 4.33 -20.90
N GLU A 216 5.22 5.16 -21.63
CA GLU A 216 5.78 6.18 -22.54
C GLU A 216 5.93 7.56 -21.89
N ALA A 217 5.70 7.68 -20.59
CA ALA A 217 5.87 8.94 -19.85
C ALA A 217 7.31 9.48 -20.00
N THR A 218 7.43 10.80 -20.07
CA THR A 218 8.72 11.47 -20.23
C THR A 218 9.19 12.20 -18.98
N ASP A 219 8.28 12.69 -18.14
CA ASP A 219 8.62 13.42 -16.92
C ASP A 219 8.37 12.60 -15.66
N LEU A 220 7.10 12.23 -15.40
CA LEU A 220 6.72 11.55 -14.17
C LEU A 220 5.82 10.34 -14.45
N VAL A 221 6.07 9.25 -13.72
CA VAL A 221 5.12 8.17 -13.51
C VAL A 221 4.75 8.17 -12.03
N ILE A 222 3.46 8.10 -11.73
CA ILE A 222 2.95 8.06 -10.35
C ILE A 222 2.26 6.73 -10.13
N CYS A 223 2.53 6.07 -9.00
CA CYS A 223 1.88 4.82 -8.61
C CYS A 223 1.77 4.72 -7.08
N SER A 224 1.06 3.70 -6.60
CA SER A 224 1.07 3.33 -5.18
C SER A 224 2.34 2.52 -4.81
N HIS A 225 2.65 2.45 -3.51
CA HIS A 225 3.72 1.57 -3.02
C HIS A 225 3.43 0.10 -3.33
N ASP A 226 2.18 -0.32 -3.22
CA ASP A 226 1.76 -1.69 -3.56
C ASP A 226 2.07 -2.03 -5.03
N PHE A 227 1.76 -1.11 -5.95
CA PHE A 227 2.05 -1.33 -7.36
C PHE A 227 3.56 -1.33 -7.68
N LEU A 228 4.34 -0.49 -6.98
CA LEU A 228 5.80 -0.53 -7.06
C LEU A 228 6.33 -1.88 -6.58
N MET A 229 5.84 -2.38 -5.45
CA MET A 229 6.26 -3.67 -4.91
C MET A 229 5.84 -4.83 -5.81
N GLU A 230 4.65 -4.82 -6.38
CA GLU A 230 4.23 -5.79 -7.40
C GLU A 230 5.18 -5.77 -8.61
N HIS A 231 5.58 -4.58 -9.07
CA HIS A 231 6.57 -4.46 -10.12
C HIS A 231 7.91 -5.08 -9.74
N ILE A 232 8.45 -4.75 -8.55
CA ILE A 232 9.73 -5.28 -8.06
C ILE A 232 9.67 -6.81 -7.98
N TRP A 233 8.58 -7.36 -7.45
CA TRP A 233 8.39 -8.80 -7.27
C TRP A 233 8.30 -9.55 -8.61
N THR A 234 7.53 -9.02 -9.55
CA THR A 234 7.22 -9.72 -10.81
C THR A 234 8.19 -9.41 -11.95
N LYS A 235 9.06 -8.41 -11.82
CA LYS A 235 9.89 -7.86 -12.90
C LYS A 235 10.73 -8.91 -13.62
N GLU A 236 11.45 -9.75 -12.89
CA GLU A 236 12.36 -10.73 -13.49
C GLU A 236 11.58 -11.90 -14.10
N ASN A 237 10.56 -12.43 -13.43
CA ASN A 237 9.71 -13.48 -13.97
C ASN A 237 9.06 -13.04 -15.29
N ARG A 238 8.51 -11.82 -15.33
CA ARG A 238 7.92 -11.26 -16.55
C ARG A 238 8.91 -11.17 -17.70
N LYS A 239 10.18 -10.81 -17.42
CA LYS A 239 11.24 -10.79 -18.44
C LYS A 239 11.57 -12.19 -18.96
N HIS A 240 11.66 -13.17 -18.06
CA HIS A 240 11.92 -14.57 -18.44
C HIS A 240 10.81 -15.13 -19.33
N GLU A 241 9.56 -14.76 -19.09
CA GLU A 241 8.41 -15.10 -19.92
C GLU A 241 8.27 -14.27 -21.20
N GLY A 242 9.22 -13.38 -21.49
CA GLY A 242 9.15 -12.49 -22.65
C GLY A 242 8.12 -11.38 -22.53
N GLN A 243 7.60 -11.14 -21.33
CA GLN A 243 6.67 -10.06 -21.05
C GLN A 243 7.42 -8.76 -20.68
N THR A 244 6.79 -7.61 -20.94
CA THR A 244 7.33 -6.34 -20.47
C THR A 244 7.05 -6.16 -18.96
N PRO A 245 8.03 -5.66 -18.18
CA PRO A 245 7.81 -5.28 -16.79
C PRO A 245 6.65 -4.30 -16.61
N LEU A 246 6.02 -4.25 -15.44
CA LEU A 246 4.87 -3.38 -15.18
C LEU A 246 5.22 -1.89 -15.34
N LEU A 247 6.30 -1.44 -14.71
CA LEU A 247 6.78 -0.07 -14.82
C LEU A 247 7.88 0.06 -15.89
N PRO A 248 8.08 1.27 -16.48
CA PRO A 248 9.23 1.55 -17.35
C PRO A 248 10.53 1.58 -16.55
N GLU A 249 11.66 1.70 -17.27
CA GLU A 249 12.92 2.12 -16.63
C GLU A 249 12.81 3.58 -16.20
N VAL A 250 13.23 3.87 -14.96
CA VAL A 250 13.10 5.19 -14.36
C VAL A 250 14.45 5.81 -14.06
N SER A 251 14.50 7.13 -13.90
CA SER A 251 15.71 7.88 -13.55
C SER A 251 16.00 7.84 -12.05
N GLN A 252 14.95 7.81 -11.23
CA GLN A 252 14.97 7.80 -9.77
C GLN A 252 13.63 7.34 -9.24
N ILE A 253 13.56 7.06 -7.93
CA ILE A 253 12.32 6.78 -7.20
C ILE A 253 12.20 7.77 -6.04
N VAL A 254 11.05 8.41 -5.91
CA VAL A 254 10.64 9.12 -4.69
C VAL A 254 9.53 8.31 -4.03
N LEU A 255 9.71 8.00 -2.75
CA LEU A 255 8.78 7.27 -1.92
C LEU A 255 8.09 8.27 -0.97
N ASP A 256 6.92 8.75 -1.35
CA ASP A 256 6.16 9.70 -0.54
C ASP A 256 5.39 8.94 0.54
N GLU A 257 5.55 9.38 1.80
CA GLU A 257 5.27 8.60 3.00
C GLU A 257 6.01 7.25 3.01
N GLY A 258 7.31 7.29 2.71
CA GLY A 258 8.15 6.12 2.46
C GLY A 258 8.31 5.15 3.64
N HIS A 259 7.95 5.56 4.87
CA HIS A 259 7.90 4.68 6.03
C HIS A 259 6.87 3.53 5.88
N LEU A 260 5.89 3.68 4.97
CA LEU A 260 4.87 2.67 4.67
C LEU A 260 5.31 1.61 3.67
N LEU A 261 6.51 1.77 3.08
CA LEU A 261 7.02 0.84 2.07
C LEU A 261 7.14 -0.60 2.58
N GLU A 262 7.51 -0.77 3.86
CA GLU A 262 7.61 -2.10 4.47
C GLU A 262 6.28 -2.86 4.41
N PHE A 263 5.17 -2.19 4.75
CA PHE A 263 3.85 -2.83 4.75
C PHE A 263 3.39 -3.18 3.33
N ALA A 264 3.68 -2.32 2.36
CA ALA A 264 3.45 -2.63 0.94
C ALA A 264 4.28 -3.83 0.47
N ALA A 265 5.54 -3.90 0.88
CA ALA A 265 6.40 -5.04 0.60
C ALA A 265 5.88 -6.33 1.23
N GLN A 266 5.44 -6.30 2.49
CA GLN A 266 4.84 -7.46 3.15
C GLN A 266 3.59 -7.99 2.43
N ARG A 267 2.77 -7.10 1.82
CA ARG A 267 1.60 -7.52 1.03
C ARG A 267 1.96 -8.11 -0.33
N ALA A 268 2.95 -7.52 -1.00
CA ALA A 268 3.29 -7.89 -2.37
C ALA A 268 4.30 -9.04 -2.48
N LEU A 269 5.18 -9.22 -1.49
CA LEU A 269 6.27 -10.20 -1.53
C LEU A 269 5.88 -11.52 -0.87
N THR A 270 4.64 -11.93 -1.03
CA THR A 270 4.07 -13.13 -0.47
C THR A 270 3.41 -13.98 -1.53
N TYR A 271 3.21 -15.24 -1.21
CA TYR A 271 2.37 -16.17 -1.97
C TYR A 271 1.10 -16.45 -1.18
N GLU A 272 0.01 -16.64 -1.89
CA GLU A 272 -1.30 -16.83 -1.28
C GLU A 272 -1.97 -18.09 -1.80
N VAL A 273 -2.58 -18.84 -0.89
CA VAL A 273 -3.46 -19.96 -1.21
C VAL A 273 -4.79 -19.72 -0.52
N GLN A 274 -5.81 -19.39 -1.30
CA GLN A 274 -7.16 -19.16 -0.80
C GLN A 274 -7.94 -20.48 -0.73
N GLU A 275 -8.79 -20.64 0.28
CA GLU A 275 -9.59 -21.86 0.45
C GLU A 275 -10.52 -22.14 -0.75
N SER A 276 -11.08 -21.11 -1.38
CA SER A 276 -11.98 -21.26 -2.53
C SER A 276 -11.28 -21.42 -3.87
N SER A 277 -10.04 -20.93 -4.02
CA SER A 277 -9.42 -20.72 -5.34
C SER A 277 -9.23 -21.97 -6.16
N LEU A 278 -8.94 -23.13 -5.52
CA LEU A 278 -8.79 -24.39 -6.21
C LEU A 278 -10.13 -24.84 -6.83
N TYR A 279 -11.22 -24.69 -6.10
CA TYR A 279 -12.57 -24.97 -6.60
C TYR A 279 -12.93 -24.05 -7.77
N ASP A 280 -12.69 -22.75 -7.63
CA ASP A 280 -13.00 -21.73 -8.64
C ASP A 280 -12.27 -21.95 -9.98
N VAL A 281 -11.06 -22.51 -9.92
CA VAL A 281 -10.29 -22.86 -11.13
C VAL A 281 -10.76 -24.18 -11.73
N THR A 282 -10.96 -25.20 -10.89
CA THR A 282 -11.34 -26.53 -11.38
C THR A 282 -12.76 -26.58 -11.91
N GLU A 283 -13.70 -25.79 -11.37
CA GLU A 283 -15.06 -25.68 -11.90
C GLU A 283 -15.08 -25.28 -13.39
N LYS A 284 -14.17 -24.42 -13.82
CA LYS A 284 -14.08 -23.94 -15.21
C LYS A 284 -13.62 -25.01 -16.19
N VAL A 285 -12.92 -26.02 -15.71
CA VAL A 285 -12.42 -27.12 -16.54
C VAL A 285 -13.29 -28.38 -16.43
N MET A 286 -14.26 -28.43 -15.51
CA MET A 286 -15.25 -29.52 -15.41
C MET A 286 -16.38 -29.33 -16.44
N VAL A 287 -16.06 -29.54 -17.71
CA VAL A 287 -17.00 -29.40 -18.84
C VAL A 287 -17.35 -30.74 -19.45
N ASP A 288 -18.42 -30.77 -20.24
CA ASP A 288 -18.85 -32.00 -20.95
C ASP A 288 -17.73 -32.50 -21.90
N GLY A 289 -17.39 -33.78 -21.79
CA GLY A 289 -16.36 -34.42 -22.62
C GLY A 289 -15.02 -34.65 -21.91
N VAL A 290 -14.82 -34.10 -20.71
CA VAL A 290 -13.66 -34.39 -19.86
C VAL A 290 -13.72 -35.85 -19.38
N ARG A 291 -12.57 -36.53 -19.38
CA ARG A 291 -12.47 -37.95 -19.01
C ARG A 291 -12.78 -38.16 -17.52
N GLU A 292 -13.39 -39.31 -17.21
CA GLU A 292 -13.72 -39.72 -15.84
C GLU A 292 -12.49 -39.74 -14.92
N LYS A 293 -11.32 -40.13 -15.43
CA LYS A 293 -10.06 -40.14 -14.70
C LYS A 293 -9.68 -38.73 -14.24
N THR A 294 -9.77 -37.73 -15.14
CA THR A 294 -9.48 -36.35 -14.88
C THR A 294 -10.47 -35.78 -13.85
N LEU A 295 -11.76 -36.06 -14.00
CA LEU A 295 -12.78 -35.64 -13.03
C LEU A 295 -12.52 -36.21 -11.63
N GLY A 296 -12.17 -37.52 -11.55
CA GLY A 296 -11.84 -38.16 -10.27
C GLY A 296 -10.59 -37.57 -9.59
N LEU A 297 -9.58 -37.11 -10.37
CA LEU A 297 -8.42 -36.38 -9.82
C LEU A 297 -8.80 -34.99 -9.33
N ILE A 298 -9.67 -34.29 -10.07
CA ILE A 298 -10.20 -32.98 -9.62
C ILE A 298 -10.91 -33.12 -8.28
N GLU A 299 -11.85 -34.06 -8.16
CA GLU A 299 -12.59 -34.33 -6.92
C GLU A 299 -11.63 -34.65 -5.76
N ARG A 300 -10.67 -35.54 -5.98
CA ARG A 300 -9.65 -35.87 -4.96
C ARG A 300 -8.82 -34.65 -4.53
N THR A 301 -8.44 -33.81 -5.48
CA THR A 301 -7.65 -32.61 -5.18
C THR A 301 -8.46 -31.62 -4.32
N ILE A 302 -9.75 -31.44 -4.64
CA ILE A 302 -10.67 -30.58 -3.86
C ILE A 302 -10.84 -31.14 -2.43
N ASP A 303 -11.05 -32.48 -2.30
CA ASP A 303 -11.21 -33.10 -0.99
C ASP A 303 -9.96 -32.95 -0.12
N LEU A 304 -8.76 -33.17 -0.69
CA LEU A 304 -7.49 -32.98 0.00
C LEU A 304 -7.26 -31.51 0.40
N HIS A 305 -7.61 -30.58 -0.46
CA HIS A 305 -7.50 -29.14 -0.19
C HIS A 305 -8.43 -28.72 0.97
N THR A 306 -9.66 -29.18 0.96
CA THR A 306 -10.63 -28.95 2.02
C THR A 306 -10.13 -29.55 3.35
N GLU A 307 -9.59 -30.77 3.31
CA GLU A 307 -9.00 -31.41 4.49
C GLU A 307 -7.77 -30.65 4.99
N PHE A 308 -6.91 -30.13 4.09
CA PHE A 308 -5.77 -29.30 4.43
C PHE A 308 -6.21 -28.07 5.23
N PHE A 309 -7.17 -27.29 4.73
CA PHE A 309 -7.67 -26.10 5.45
C PHE A 309 -8.36 -26.46 6.78
N ARG A 310 -9.05 -27.59 6.84
CA ARG A 310 -9.65 -28.10 8.08
C ARG A 310 -8.57 -28.39 9.15
N VAL A 311 -7.47 -29.05 8.76
CA VAL A 311 -6.35 -29.35 9.66
C VAL A 311 -5.59 -28.07 10.00
N LEU A 312 -5.40 -27.17 9.03
CA LEU A 312 -4.76 -25.87 9.23
C LEU A 312 -5.47 -25.07 10.32
N ARG A 313 -6.81 -24.96 10.26
CA ARG A 313 -7.62 -24.30 11.30
C ARG A 313 -7.45 -24.91 12.70
N SER A 314 -7.31 -26.21 12.78
CA SER A 314 -7.12 -26.88 14.08
C SER A 314 -5.74 -26.67 14.70
N ASN A 315 -4.79 -26.19 13.89
CA ASN A 315 -3.41 -25.92 14.28
C ASN A 315 -3.09 -24.41 14.42
N LEU A 316 -4.11 -23.57 14.44
CA LEU A 316 -3.90 -22.13 14.69
C LEU A 316 -3.56 -21.89 16.16
N ILE A 317 -2.57 -21.04 16.39
CA ILE A 317 -2.28 -20.51 17.73
C ILE A 317 -3.36 -19.46 18.05
N PRO A 318 -4.08 -19.61 19.18
CA PRO A 318 -5.10 -18.63 19.56
C PRO A 318 -4.50 -17.23 19.70
N SER A 319 -5.05 -16.28 18.95
CA SER A 319 -4.63 -14.88 18.94
C SER A 319 -5.81 -14.00 18.53
N ASP A 320 -5.82 -12.77 19.02
CA ASP A 320 -6.77 -11.72 18.62
C ASP A 320 -6.25 -10.93 17.38
N GLU A 321 -5.05 -11.27 16.88
CA GLU A 321 -4.48 -10.65 15.71
C GLU A 321 -5.12 -11.18 14.42
N ASP A 322 -5.13 -10.36 13.38
CA ASP A 322 -5.67 -10.75 12.05
C ASP A 322 -4.81 -11.84 11.40
N ARG A 323 -3.47 -11.78 11.57
CA ARG A 323 -2.52 -12.79 11.12
C ARG A 323 -2.33 -13.87 12.18
N LYS A 324 -2.91 -15.03 11.97
CA LYS A 324 -2.88 -16.13 12.94
C LYS A 324 -1.70 -17.06 12.67
N ALA A 325 -0.84 -17.21 13.64
CA ALA A 325 0.29 -18.13 13.57
C ALA A 325 -0.17 -19.58 13.48
N ILE A 326 0.55 -20.39 12.72
CA ILE A 326 0.28 -21.80 12.49
C ILE A 326 1.27 -22.63 13.29
N GLN A 327 0.77 -23.54 14.12
CA GLN A 327 1.60 -24.51 14.80
C GLN A 327 2.07 -25.58 13.82
N GLU A 328 3.36 -25.94 13.87
CA GLU A 328 3.87 -27.04 13.08
C GLU A 328 3.17 -28.36 13.41
N ASP A 329 2.66 -29.04 12.39
CA ASP A 329 2.00 -30.35 12.50
C ASP A 329 2.48 -31.28 11.37
N PRO A 330 3.04 -32.46 11.71
CA PRO A 330 3.43 -33.45 10.70
C PRO A 330 2.28 -33.91 9.80
N LEU A 331 1.04 -33.91 10.31
CA LEU A 331 -0.14 -34.25 9.51
C LEU A 331 -0.38 -33.19 8.44
N LEU A 332 -0.29 -31.90 8.80
CA LEU A 332 -0.47 -30.80 7.87
C LEU A 332 0.59 -30.83 6.75
N LYS A 333 1.87 -31.07 7.10
CA LYS A 333 2.95 -31.24 6.12
C LYS A 333 2.70 -32.44 5.19
N ARG A 334 2.23 -33.57 5.73
CA ARG A 334 1.90 -34.77 4.92
C ARG A 334 0.78 -34.51 3.92
N ILE A 335 -0.31 -33.86 4.35
CA ILE A 335 -1.43 -33.52 3.45
C ILE A 335 -0.95 -32.54 2.39
N GLY A 336 -0.12 -31.56 2.73
CA GLY A 336 0.47 -30.62 1.78
C GLY A 336 1.31 -31.31 0.70
N HIS A 337 2.16 -32.29 1.07
CA HIS A 337 2.90 -33.10 0.09
C HIS A 337 1.98 -33.96 -0.79
N GLU A 338 0.92 -34.54 -0.21
CA GLU A 338 -0.05 -35.31 -0.99
C GLU A 338 -0.81 -34.41 -1.98
N LEU A 339 -1.14 -33.18 -1.58
CA LEU A 339 -1.74 -32.17 -2.47
C LEU A 339 -0.82 -31.83 -3.65
N ILE A 340 0.46 -31.54 -3.39
CA ILE A 340 1.44 -31.26 -4.44
C ILE A 340 1.50 -32.41 -5.45
N SER A 341 1.61 -33.66 -4.96
CA SER A 341 1.66 -34.83 -5.82
C SER A 341 0.36 -35.03 -6.62
N THR A 342 -0.80 -34.79 -6.01
CA THR A 342 -2.09 -34.96 -6.70
C THR A 342 -2.31 -33.88 -7.75
N VAL A 343 -1.84 -32.66 -7.49
CA VAL A 343 -1.86 -31.55 -8.48
C VAL A 343 -0.89 -31.84 -9.63
N ASP A 344 0.26 -32.48 -9.40
CA ASP A 344 1.16 -32.94 -10.46
C ASP A 344 0.46 -33.96 -11.37
N ASP A 345 -0.16 -35.00 -10.78
CA ASP A 345 -0.94 -35.97 -11.52
C ASP A 345 -2.07 -35.34 -12.34
N LEU A 346 -2.74 -34.32 -11.78
CA LEU A 346 -3.80 -33.58 -12.46
C LEU A 346 -3.27 -32.72 -13.61
N THR A 347 -2.11 -32.07 -13.43
CA THR A 347 -1.45 -31.29 -14.48
C THR A 347 -1.06 -32.21 -15.67
N GLU A 348 -0.56 -33.42 -15.40
CA GLU A 348 -0.26 -34.38 -16.45
C GLU A 348 -1.53 -34.80 -17.24
N GLU A 349 -2.66 -35.00 -16.55
CA GLU A 349 -3.92 -35.34 -17.22
C GLU A 349 -4.46 -34.18 -18.06
N PHE A 350 -4.21 -32.93 -17.68
CA PHE A 350 -4.59 -31.75 -18.47
C PHE A 350 -3.87 -31.68 -19.82
N VAL A 351 -2.61 -32.12 -19.90
CA VAL A 351 -1.92 -32.26 -21.20
C VAL A 351 -2.72 -33.17 -22.15
N PHE A 352 -3.25 -34.30 -21.66
CA PHE A 352 -4.07 -35.21 -22.48
C PHE A 352 -5.43 -34.57 -22.83
N GLU A 353 -6.07 -33.83 -21.92
CA GLU A 353 -7.31 -33.11 -22.22
C GLU A 353 -7.09 -32.05 -23.30
N GLY A 354 -5.94 -31.38 -23.30
CA GLY A 354 -5.53 -30.43 -24.34
C GLY A 354 -5.38 -31.08 -25.72
N GLU A 355 -4.77 -32.29 -25.79
CA GLU A 355 -4.65 -33.05 -27.03
C GLU A 355 -6.02 -33.54 -27.57
N LEU A 356 -6.98 -33.78 -26.69
CA LEU A 356 -8.34 -34.15 -27.06
C LEU A 356 -9.26 -32.98 -27.37
N TYR A 357 -8.82 -31.73 -27.11
CA TYR A 357 -9.63 -30.52 -27.21
C TYR A 357 -10.93 -30.57 -26.39
N SER A 358 -10.92 -31.30 -25.29
CA SER A 358 -12.08 -31.45 -24.40
C SER A 358 -12.32 -30.24 -23.54
N ILE A 359 -11.26 -29.47 -23.21
CA ILE A 359 -11.31 -28.22 -22.46
C ILE A 359 -10.92 -27.05 -23.37
N PRO A 360 -11.60 -25.89 -23.30
CA PRO A 360 -11.19 -24.71 -24.05
C PRO A 360 -9.76 -24.30 -23.70
N GLU A 361 -8.95 -23.95 -24.71
CA GLU A 361 -7.51 -23.64 -24.55
C GLU A 361 -7.24 -22.55 -23.50
N TYR A 362 -8.09 -21.53 -23.43
CA TYR A 362 -7.95 -20.48 -22.43
C TYR A 362 -8.10 -21.00 -21.00
N GLU A 363 -9.13 -21.80 -20.73
CA GLU A 363 -9.41 -22.36 -19.40
C GLU A 363 -8.33 -23.38 -18.99
N LEU A 364 -7.83 -24.14 -19.95
CA LEU A 364 -6.73 -25.07 -19.72
C LEU A 364 -5.44 -24.33 -19.32
N ASN A 365 -5.02 -23.33 -20.10
CA ASN A 365 -3.83 -22.52 -19.79
C ASN A 365 -3.95 -21.79 -18.45
N LEU A 366 -5.16 -21.34 -18.11
CA LEU A 366 -5.45 -20.72 -16.83
C LEU A 366 -5.25 -21.70 -15.66
N ALA A 367 -5.76 -22.91 -15.79
CA ALA A 367 -5.65 -23.96 -14.77
C ALA A 367 -4.19 -24.40 -14.59
N GLU A 368 -3.45 -24.59 -15.70
CA GLU A 368 -2.03 -24.96 -15.67
C GLU A 368 -1.19 -23.90 -14.95
N GLU A 369 -1.37 -22.59 -15.28
CA GLU A 369 -0.65 -21.50 -14.60
C GLU A 369 -0.99 -21.44 -13.11
N TYR A 370 -2.26 -21.61 -12.75
CA TYR A 370 -2.68 -21.65 -11.36
C TYR A 370 -2.06 -22.83 -10.59
N PHE A 371 -2.04 -24.02 -11.17
CA PHE A 371 -1.48 -25.21 -10.52
C PHE A 371 0.03 -25.11 -10.33
N GLU A 372 0.76 -24.52 -11.26
CA GLU A 372 2.19 -24.24 -11.08
C GLU A 372 2.43 -23.30 -9.89
N GLN A 373 1.65 -22.21 -9.78
CA GLN A 373 1.74 -21.29 -8.64
C GLN A 373 1.32 -21.96 -7.33
N TYR A 374 0.26 -22.76 -7.35
CA TYR A 374 -0.22 -23.50 -6.20
C TYR A 374 0.84 -24.48 -5.66
N LYS A 375 1.44 -25.30 -6.54
CA LYS A 375 2.51 -26.24 -6.17
C LYS A 375 3.71 -25.50 -5.58
N PHE A 376 4.11 -24.41 -6.20
CA PHE A 376 5.22 -23.61 -5.70
C PHE A 376 4.92 -23.05 -4.31
N SER A 377 3.75 -22.47 -4.10
CA SER A 377 3.32 -21.91 -2.81
C SER A 377 3.25 -22.99 -1.73
N MET A 378 2.63 -24.12 -2.04
CA MET A 378 2.54 -25.26 -1.12
C MET A 378 3.92 -25.85 -0.82
N GLY A 379 4.82 -25.94 -1.82
CA GLY A 379 6.21 -26.37 -1.64
C GLY A 379 6.97 -25.48 -0.65
N LEU A 380 6.82 -24.15 -0.77
CA LEU A 380 7.38 -23.22 0.21
C LEU A 380 6.83 -23.46 1.62
N PHE A 381 5.54 -23.73 1.75
CA PHE A 381 4.92 -23.98 3.05
C PHE A 381 5.40 -25.27 3.71
N VAL A 382 5.55 -26.38 2.95
CA VAL A 382 5.88 -27.69 3.52
C VAL A 382 7.38 -27.97 3.64
N GLU A 383 8.21 -27.36 2.76
CA GLU A 383 9.63 -27.68 2.62
C GLU A 383 10.57 -26.57 3.12
N ASN A 384 10.16 -25.30 3.03
CA ASN A 384 11.01 -24.19 3.41
C ASN A 384 10.87 -23.85 4.90
N GLY A 385 11.84 -24.25 5.70
CA GLY A 385 11.88 -23.96 7.15
C GLY A 385 12.04 -22.48 7.51
N ASP A 386 12.47 -21.63 6.56
CA ASP A 386 12.68 -20.20 6.77
C ASP A 386 11.46 -19.37 6.33
N ALA A 387 10.47 -19.99 5.68
CA ALA A 387 9.26 -19.31 5.28
C ALA A 387 8.40 -18.93 6.50
N ILE A 388 7.91 -17.70 6.49
CA ILE A 388 7.00 -17.19 7.51
C ILE A 388 5.58 -17.36 6.95
N SER A 389 4.74 -18.14 7.66
CA SER A 389 3.40 -18.45 7.19
C SER A 389 2.35 -18.14 8.24
N TRP A 390 1.21 -17.67 7.79
CA TRP A 390 0.06 -17.39 8.65
C TRP A 390 -1.26 -17.62 7.91
N LEU A 391 -2.33 -17.79 8.69
CA LEU A 391 -3.69 -17.75 8.17
C LEU A 391 -4.30 -16.39 8.47
N GLU A 392 -4.87 -15.75 7.45
CA GLU A 392 -5.67 -14.54 7.62
C GLU A 392 -6.97 -14.64 6.83
N LYS A 393 -7.91 -13.73 7.10
CA LYS A 393 -9.17 -13.65 6.38
C LYS A 393 -9.15 -12.44 5.47
N LYS A 394 -9.20 -12.69 4.16
CA LYS A 394 -9.28 -11.67 3.11
C LYS A 394 -10.65 -11.77 2.43
N ASP A 395 -11.40 -10.68 2.38
CA ASP A 395 -12.74 -10.63 1.77
C ASP A 395 -13.64 -11.81 2.21
N ASP A 396 -13.63 -12.10 3.50
CA ASP A 396 -14.29 -13.24 4.13
C ASP A 396 -13.79 -14.65 3.73
N ILE A 397 -12.77 -14.76 2.88
CA ILE A 397 -12.13 -16.01 2.45
C ILE A 397 -10.88 -16.27 3.29
N GLU A 398 -10.76 -17.47 3.84
CA GLU A 398 -9.54 -17.89 4.54
C GLU A 398 -8.40 -18.06 3.55
N THR A 399 -7.29 -17.38 3.83
CA THR A 399 -6.13 -17.32 2.97
C THR A 399 -4.86 -17.70 3.75
N LEU A 400 -4.22 -18.78 3.33
CA LEU A 400 -2.87 -19.12 3.76
C LEU A 400 -1.90 -18.19 3.03
N VAL A 401 -1.19 -17.35 3.80
CA VAL A 401 -0.16 -16.45 3.27
C VAL A 401 1.22 -17.00 3.62
N ILE A 402 2.12 -17.00 2.64
CA ILE A 402 3.46 -17.56 2.75
C ILE A 402 4.46 -16.50 2.28
N MET A 403 5.24 -15.98 3.19
CA MET A 403 6.36 -15.09 2.91
C MET A 403 7.65 -15.92 2.91
N PRO A 404 8.35 -16.04 1.78
CA PRO A 404 9.47 -16.98 1.64
C PRO A 404 10.67 -16.63 2.53
N ARG A 405 10.84 -15.36 2.85
CA ARG A 405 11.84 -14.80 3.78
C ARG A 405 11.42 -13.38 4.19
N LEU A 406 12.10 -12.76 5.14
CA LEU A 406 11.83 -11.38 5.52
C LEU A 406 11.94 -10.43 4.31
N VAL A 407 11.07 -9.43 4.26
CA VAL A 407 11.05 -8.44 3.16
C VAL A 407 12.37 -7.66 3.06
N THR A 408 13.05 -7.47 4.17
CA THR A 408 14.38 -6.85 4.29
C THR A 408 15.36 -7.42 3.25
N GLU A 409 15.55 -8.75 3.24
CA GLU A 409 16.48 -9.42 2.34
C GLU A 409 16.07 -9.30 0.85
N ILE A 410 14.76 -9.29 0.58
CA ILE A 410 14.25 -9.18 -0.78
C ILE A 410 14.43 -7.76 -1.31
N LEU A 411 14.18 -6.75 -0.47
CA LEU A 411 14.32 -5.35 -0.86
C LEU A 411 15.79 -4.96 -1.04
N GLU A 412 16.69 -5.42 -0.17
CA GLU A 412 18.13 -5.27 -0.33
C GLU A 412 18.57 -5.74 -1.72
N GLU A 413 18.25 -7.01 -2.07
CA GLU A 413 18.64 -7.63 -3.34
C GLU A 413 18.01 -6.95 -4.57
N LYS A 414 16.70 -6.67 -4.53
CA LYS A 414 15.92 -6.31 -5.73
C LYS A 414 15.73 -4.81 -5.94
N LEU A 415 15.81 -4.01 -4.89
CA LEU A 415 15.56 -2.56 -4.95
C LEU A 415 16.80 -1.74 -4.62
N PHE A 416 17.51 -2.07 -3.54
CA PHE A 416 18.57 -1.22 -3.00
C PHE A 416 19.99 -1.56 -3.46
N ASP A 417 20.26 -2.78 -3.96
CA ASP A 417 21.57 -3.15 -4.54
C ASP A 417 21.89 -2.40 -5.85
N GLY A 418 20.92 -1.69 -6.42
CA GLY A 418 21.04 -0.89 -7.64
C GLY A 418 21.61 0.51 -7.39
N LYS A 419 22.28 1.11 -8.40
CA LYS A 419 22.73 2.52 -8.37
C LYS A 419 21.63 3.50 -8.82
N LEU A 420 20.39 3.27 -8.39
CA LEU A 420 19.28 4.15 -8.66
C LEU A 420 19.11 5.10 -7.48
N PRO A 421 19.04 6.44 -7.67
CA PRO A 421 18.71 7.35 -6.58
C PRO A 421 17.33 7.04 -6.03
N ILE A 422 17.22 6.87 -4.71
CA ILE A 422 15.95 6.61 -4.03
C ILE A 422 15.79 7.60 -2.89
N VAL A 423 14.68 8.31 -2.86
CA VAL A 423 14.37 9.30 -1.83
C VAL A 423 13.16 8.85 -1.04
N PHE A 424 13.31 8.70 0.25
CA PHE A 424 12.22 8.56 1.19
C PHE A 424 11.81 9.94 1.69
N SER A 425 10.56 10.32 1.48
CA SER A 425 10.00 11.59 1.91
C SER A 425 8.83 11.32 2.87
N SER A 426 8.93 11.82 4.10
CA SER A 426 7.84 11.74 5.09
C SER A 426 8.07 12.79 6.21
N ALA A 427 7.04 12.98 7.03
CA ALA A 427 7.16 13.76 8.26
C ALA A 427 7.78 12.95 9.41
N THR A 428 7.79 11.62 9.29
CA THR A 428 8.23 10.68 10.34
C THR A 428 8.99 9.52 9.71
N LEU A 429 10.33 9.59 9.72
CA LEU A 429 11.23 8.54 9.24
C LEU A 429 12.22 8.10 10.31
N SER A 430 12.37 8.88 11.38
CA SER A 430 13.38 8.67 12.39
C SER A 430 12.80 8.64 13.81
N VAL A 431 13.52 7.96 14.70
CA VAL A 431 13.29 8.01 16.13
C VAL A 431 14.40 8.88 16.75
N ALA A 432 14.05 10.04 17.30
CA ALA A 432 15.03 10.97 17.86
C ALA A 432 16.17 11.33 16.87
N LYS A 433 15.86 11.45 15.59
CA LYS A 433 16.78 11.71 14.45
C LYS A 433 17.71 10.52 14.13
N ASP A 434 17.43 9.34 14.63
CA ASP A 434 18.08 8.08 14.23
C ASP A 434 17.20 7.34 13.20
N PHE A 435 17.74 7.10 12.02
CA PHE A 435 17.07 6.46 10.89
C PHE A 435 17.37 4.96 10.80
N THR A 436 18.21 4.43 11.70
CA THR A 436 18.70 3.06 11.66
C THR A 436 17.57 2.04 11.67
N TYR A 437 16.54 2.24 12.50
CA TYR A 437 15.40 1.31 12.53
C TYR A 437 14.72 1.13 11.17
N LEU A 438 14.47 2.24 10.45
CA LEU A 438 13.83 2.17 9.14
C LEU A 438 14.78 1.57 8.09
N ALA A 439 16.06 1.91 8.14
CA ALA A 439 17.08 1.37 7.26
C ALA A 439 17.23 -0.15 7.44
N ASP A 440 17.36 -0.62 8.66
CA ASP A 440 17.48 -2.05 8.99
C ASP A 440 16.21 -2.83 8.57
N THR A 441 15.04 -2.25 8.82
CA THR A 441 13.76 -2.86 8.44
C THR A 441 13.63 -3.07 6.93
N LEU A 442 14.20 -2.17 6.14
CA LEU A 442 14.13 -2.21 4.67
C LEU A 442 15.37 -2.85 4.01
N GLY A 443 16.41 -3.19 4.75
CA GLY A 443 17.66 -3.73 4.20
C GLY A 443 18.50 -2.68 3.46
N ILE A 444 18.65 -1.49 4.05
CA ILE A 444 19.42 -0.38 3.48
C ILE A 444 20.71 -0.19 4.27
N ASP A 445 21.82 -0.67 3.73
CA ASP A 445 23.13 -0.61 4.39
C ASP A 445 23.77 0.78 4.37
N ALA A 446 23.55 1.53 3.30
CA ALA A 446 24.16 2.85 3.10
C ALA A 446 23.13 3.89 2.68
N PHE A 447 23.05 4.96 3.43
CA PHE A 447 22.12 6.06 3.17
C PHE A 447 22.66 7.40 3.66
N GLU A 448 22.17 8.48 3.04
CA GLU A 448 22.24 9.83 3.58
C GLU A 448 20.92 10.16 4.27
N SER A 449 20.94 11.06 5.23
CA SER A 449 19.73 11.45 5.95
C SER A 449 19.77 12.88 6.46
N PHE A 450 18.60 13.48 6.57
CA PHE A 450 18.40 14.73 7.30
C PHE A 450 17.00 14.81 7.89
N SER A 451 16.86 15.63 8.92
CA SER A 451 15.57 15.96 9.53
C SER A 451 15.43 17.48 9.65
N VAL A 452 14.34 18.02 9.12
CA VAL A 452 13.96 19.42 9.29
C VAL A 452 12.64 19.54 10.05
N PRO A 453 12.52 20.49 11.00
CA PRO A 453 11.32 20.62 11.81
C PRO A 453 10.13 21.11 10.99
N SER A 454 8.93 20.96 11.54
CA SER A 454 7.74 21.65 11.06
C SER A 454 7.87 23.16 11.31
N PRO A 455 7.35 24.02 10.42
CA PRO A 455 7.28 25.45 10.64
C PRO A 455 6.21 25.86 11.68
N PHE A 456 5.41 24.91 12.16
CA PHE A 456 4.33 25.18 13.11
C PHE A 456 4.84 25.22 14.56
N ASP A 457 4.32 26.16 15.37
CA ASP A 457 4.56 26.19 16.80
C ASP A 457 3.59 25.25 17.52
N TYR A 458 4.08 24.05 17.82
CA TYR A 458 3.27 23.05 18.50
C TYR A 458 2.96 23.39 19.96
N GLU A 459 3.77 24.20 20.64
CA GLU A 459 3.50 24.63 22.02
C GLU A 459 2.29 25.57 22.12
N GLU A 460 2.02 26.34 21.05
CA GLU A 460 0.87 27.23 20.97
C GLU A 460 -0.38 26.54 20.43
N THR A 461 -0.23 25.50 19.60
CA THR A 461 -1.34 24.90 18.85
C THR A 461 -1.84 23.57 19.41
N MET A 462 -1.05 22.90 20.27
CA MET A 462 -1.33 21.54 20.74
C MET A 462 -1.12 21.42 22.25
N GLU A 463 -2.05 20.72 22.91
CA GLU A 463 -1.85 20.25 24.28
C GLU A 463 -1.91 18.72 24.32
N ILE A 464 -0.96 18.11 25.02
CA ILE A 464 -0.93 16.64 25.23
C ILE A 464 -1.18 16.33 26.69
N PHE A 465 -2.15 15.46 26.95
CA PHE A 465 -2.53 15.03 28.29
C PHE A 465 -2.30 13.53 28.45
N LYS A 466 -1.72 13.12 29.57
CA LYS A 466 -1.62 11.72 29.99
C LYS A 466 -2.59 11.41 31.11
N HIS A 467 -3.25 10.26 31.00
CA HIS A 467 -4.24 9.76 31.95
C HIS A 467 -3.76 8.42 32.49
N PRO A 468 -3.23 8.36 33.71
CA PRO A 468 -2.90 7.10 34.38
C PRO A 468 -4.19 6.34 34.70
N LEU A 469 -4.40 5.18 34.08
CA LEU A 469 -5.64 4.41 34.17
C LEU A 469 -5.38 2.90 34.21
N ASN A 470 -6.29 2.15 34.84
CA ASN A 470 -6.34 0.71 34.61
C ASN A 470 -6.98 0.42 33.24
N GLN A 471 -6.71 -0.75 32.68
CA GLN A 471 -7.25 -1.14 31.38
C GLN A 471 -8.78 -1.09 31.32
N GLU A 472 -9.45 -1.47 32.42
CA GLU A 472 -10.92 -1.49 32.55
C GLU A 472 -11.54 -0.10 32.49
N ASP A 473 -10.83 0.93 32.94
CA ASP A 473 -11.31 2.31 33.03
C ASP A 473 -11.15 3.10 31.72
N LYS A 474 -10.33 2.61 30.78
CA LYS A 474 -10.02 3.33 29.53
C LYS A 474 -11.26 3.58 28.67
N ALA A 475 -12.17 2.61 28.56
CA ALA A 475 -13.39 2.75 27.76
C ALA A 475 -14.32 3.88 28.30
N ALA A 476 -14.50 3.94 29.60
CA ALA A 476 -15.29 5.00 30.24
C ALA A 476 -14.62 6.36 30.01
N ARG A 477 -13.28 6.43 30.11
CA ARG A 477 -12.53 7.67 29.89
C ARG A 477 -12.61 8.17 28.46
N VAL A 478 -12.61 7.28 27.45
CA VAL A 478 -12.84 7.66 26.04
C VAL A 478 -14.18 8.37 25.89
N LEU A 479 -15.24 7.80 26.44
CA LEU A 479 -16.59 8.38 26.36
C LEU A 479 -16.69 9.74 27.09
N GLU A 480 -16.08 9.87 28.29
CA GLU A 480 -16.01 11.14 29.01
C GLU A 480 -15.33 12.24 28.20
N LEU A 481 -14.14 11.94 27.63
CA LEU A 481 -13.37 12.90 26.84
C LEU A 481 -14.10 13.28 25.53
N ALA A 482 -14.74 12.32 24.87
CA ALA A 482 -15.54 12.60 23.68
C ALA A 482 -16.79 13.44 24.00
N ALA A 483 -17.40 13.26 25.15
CA ALA A 483 -18.56 14.05 25.59
C ALA A 483 -18.23 15.52 25.94
N GLU A 484 -16.97 15.84 26.19
CA GLU A 484 -16.51 17.25 26.36
C GLU A 484 -16.72 18.09 25.10
N GLY A 485 -16.93 17.48 23.95
CA GLY A 485 -17.19 18.11 22.65
C GLY A 485 -15.98 18.12 21.73
N GLY A 486 -16.19 18.65 20.51
CA GLY A 486 -15.22 18.62 19.43
C GLY A 486 -15.26 17.33 18.61
N GLN A 487 -14.78 17.39 17.37
CA GLN A 487 -14.60 16.16 16.56
C GLN A 487 -13.39 15.39 17.08
N THR A 488 -13.59 14.12 17.34
CA THR A 488 -12.66 13.26 18.06
C THR A 488 -12.27 12.04 17.22
N LEU A 489 -10.98 11.84 17.01
CA LEU A 489 -10.40 10.60 16.49
C LEU A 489 -9.91 9.74 17.66
N VAL A 490 -10.37 8.50 17.73
CA VAL A 490 -9.94 7.53 18.75
C VAL A 490 -9.11 6.46 18.07
N LEU A 491 -7.82 6.38 18.42
CA LEU A 491 -6.86 5.45 17.85
C LEU A 491 -6.65 4.24 18.76
N PHE A 492 -6.87 3.08 18.19
CA PHE A 492 -6.66 1.78 18.84
C PHE A 492 -5.43 1.09 18.25
N LYS A 493 -4.70 0.33 19.06
CA LYS A 493 -3.51 -0.43 18.61
C LYS A 493 -3.86 -1.57 17.66
N SER A 494 -5.09 -2.12 17.73
CA SER A 494 -5.55 -3.25 16.91
C SER A 494 -7.06 -3.22 16.69
N LYS A 495 -7.53 -3.97 15.67
CA LYS A 495 -8.95 -4.18 15.38
C LYS A 495 -9.69 -4.82 16.57
N SER A 496 -9.06 -5.81 17.22
CA SER A 496 -9.64 -6.49 18.37
C SER A 496 -9.85 -5.55 19.56
N ALA A 497 -8.91 -4.62 19.82
CA ALA A 497 -9.05 -3.60 20.86
C ALA A 497 -10.22 -2.65 20.55
N MET A 498 -10.35 -2.21 19.28
CA MET A 498 -11.45 -1.36 18.83
C MET A 498 -12.80 -2.07 18.95
N GLN A 499 -12.90 -3.33 18.51
CA GLN A 499 -14.13 -4.12 18.65
C GLN A 499 -14.50 -4.40 20.12
N SER A 500 -13.51 -4.60 20.98
CA SER A 500 -13.74 -4.74 22.43
C SER A 500 -14.35 -3.47 23.00
N PHE A 501 -13.85 -2.29 22.62
CA PHE A 501 -14.45 -1.01 22.99
C PHE A 501 -15.88 -0.89 22.45
N GLN A 502 -16.14 -1.23 21.18
CA GLN A 502 -17.47 -1.19 20.58
C GLN A 502 -18.51 -2.00 21.38
N ARG A 503 -18.12 -3.18 21.89
CA ARG A 503 -18.99 -4.04 22.71
C ARG A 503 -19.29 -3.47 24.12
N THR A 504 -18.47 -2.54 24.60
CA THR A 504 -18.67 -1.90 25.92
C THR A 504 -19.56 -0.67 25.85
N LEU A 505 -19.95 -0.22 24.65
CA LEU A 505 -20.80 0.97 24.49
C LEU A 505 -22.17 0.75 25.14
N PRO A 506 -22.66 1.71 25.96
CA PRO A 506 -24.02 1.68 26.47
C PRO A 506 -25.05 1.75 25.34
N GLU A 507 -26.18 1.05 25.48
CA GLU A 507 -27.31 1.09 24.52
C GLU A 507 -27.89 2.51 24.36
N ASP A 508 -27.77 3.35 25.37
CA ASP A 508 -28.26 4.74 25.42
C ASP A 508 -27.16 5.78 25.19
N CYS A 509 -26.04 5.39 24.56
CA CYS A 509 -24.95 6.31 24.24
C CYS A 509 -25.46 7.46 23.35
N SER A 510 -25.34 8.69 23.85
CA SER A 510 -25.78 9.90 23.13
C SER A 510 -24.80 10.42 22.11
N LEU A 511 -23.55 9.88 22.08
CA LEU A 511 -22.52 10.28 21.16
C LEU A 511 -22.75 9.61 19.79
N SER A 512 -22.56 10.37 18.72
CA SER A 512 -22.54 9.82 17.37
C SER A 512 -21.14 9.26 17.09
N ILE A 513 -21.01 7.93 17.19
CA ILE A 513 -19.75 7.20 17.05
C ILE A 513 -19.84 6.29 15.83
N GLU A 514 -18.87 6.38 14.95
CA GLU A 514 -18.67 5.46 13.81
C GLU A 514 -17.36 4.69 13.97
N PHE A 515 -17.36 3.45 13.49
CA PHE A 515 -16.21 2.57 13.55
C PHE A 515 -15.69 2.30 12.16
N GLU A 516 -14.36 2.23 12.06
CA GLU A 516 -13.73 1.72 10.88
C GLU A 516 -14.17 0.27 10.61
N GLY A 517 -14.55 -0.01 9.34
CA GLY A 517 -15.06 -1.33 8.92
C GLY A 517 -16.58 -1.45 8.88
N ASP A 518 -17.34 -0.49 9.42
CA ASP A 518 -18.81 -0.45 9.28
C ASP A 518 -19.23 -0.07 7.85
N ARG A 519 -18.39 0.70 7.16
CA ARG A 519 -18.54 1.14 5.76
C ARG A 519 -17.17 1.34 5.14
N GLU A 520 -17.12 1.62 3.84
CA GLU A 520 -15.89 1.99 3.15
C GLU A 520 -15.20 3.18 3.84
N LEU A 521 -13.91 3.04 4.15
CA LEU A 521 -13.15 3.97 4.98
C LEU A 521 -13.13 5.40 4.42
N SER A 522 -12.99 5.56 3.09
CA SER A 522 -13.00 6.85 2.43
C SER A 522 -14.34 7.60 2.61
N SER A 523 -15.45 6.86 2.61
CA SER A 523 -16.78 7.39 2.86
C SER A 523 -16.95 7.82 4.32
N VAL A 524 -16.50 6.99 5.27
CA VAL A 524 -16.54 7.30 6.71
C VAL A 524 -15.74 8.57 7.01
N VAL A 525 -14.54 8.69 6.46
CA VAL A 525 -13.69 9.87 6.66
C VAL A 525 -14.31 11.12 6.07
N ARG A 526 -14.88 11.06 4.86
CA ARG A 526 -15.58 12.20 4.25
C ARG A 526 -16.76 12.66 5.09
N ASP A 527 -17.52 11.72 5.64
CA ASP A 527 -18.66 11.99 6.52
C ASP A 527 -18.19 12.61 7.85
N PHE A 528 -17.09 12.15 8.41
CA PHE A 528 -16.43 12.73 9.57
C PHE A 528 -16.00 14.17 9.30
N GLN A 529 -15.29 14.42 8.19
CA GLN A 529 -14.85 15.75 7.78
C GLN A 529 -16.02 16.73 7.60
N SER A 530 -17.18 16.24 7.17
CA SER A 530 -18.39 17.07 7.02
C SER A 530 -19.17 17.27 8.33
N GLY A 531 -18.72 16.70 9.44
CA GLY A 531 -19.36 16.82 10.77
C GLY A 531 -20.65 16.02 10.92
N LYS A 532 -20.87 14.98 10.09
CA LYS A 532 -22.07 14.14 10.20
C LYS A 532 -22.12 13.32 11.50
N PHE A 533 -20.95 13.01 12.06
CA PHE A 533 -20.81 12.36 13.35
C PHE A 533 -19.60 12.91 14.11
N GLN A 534 -19.58 12.71 15.42
CA GLN A 534 -18.64 13.38 16.32
C GLN A 534 -17.37 12.56 16.56
N VAL A 535 -17.45 11.24 16.62
CA VAL A 535 -16.36 10.36 17.05
C VAL A 535 -16.07 9.33 15.96
N LEU A 536 -14.83 9.28 15.52
CA LEU A 536 -14.33 8.24 14.62
C LEU A 536 -13.37 7.31 15.38
N CYS A 537 -13.70 6.03 15.45
CA CYS A 537 -12.86 4.99 16.03
C CYS A 537 -12.12 4.24 14.93
N SER A 538 -10.81 4.16 15.02
CA SER A 538 -9.97 3.53 14.00
C SER A 538 -8.74 2.81 14.59
N HIS A 539 -8.25 1.80 13.88
CA HIS A 539 -6.99 1.12 14.17
C HIS A 539 -5.98 1.27 13.03
N HIS A 540 -6.38 1.76 11.85
CA HIS A 540 -5.51 2.06 10.72
C HIS A 540 -5.16 3.55 10.56
N LEU A 541 -6.02 4.47 11.02
CA LEU A 541 -5.82 5.91 10.83
C LEU A 541 -4.68 6.53 11.67
N TRP A 542 -3.77 5.73 12.17
CA TRP A 542 -2.49 6.23 12.70
C TRP A 542 -1.73 6.98 11.61
N GLU A 543 -1.83 6.53 10.38
CA GLU A 543 -1.17 7.02 9.18
C GLU A 543 -2.12 7.01 7.98
N GLY A 544 -1.70 7.57 6.83
CA GLY A 544 -2.56 7.68 5.63
C GLY A 544 -3.40 8.95 5.64
N MET A 545 -4.69 8.88 5.45
CA MET A 545 -5.61 9.95 5.11
C MET A 545 -5.42 11.29 5.81
N ASP A 546 -5.55 12.37 5.04
CA ASP A 546 -5.50 13.75 5.50
C ASP A 546 -6.84 14.15 6.13
N LEU A 547 -6.81 14.48 7.43
CA LEU A 547 -7.96 15.03 8.17
C LEU A 547 -7.72 16.53 8.34
N PRO A 548 -8.38 17.42 7.58
CA PRO A 548 -8.18 18.88 7.71
C PRO A 548 -8.51 19.36 9.11
N GLY A 549 -7.72 20.29 9.61
CA GLY A 549 -7.67 20.70 11.01
C GLY A 549 -8.96 21.18 11.66
N GLU A 550 -9.83 21.90 10.95
CA GLU A 550 -11.13 22.30 11.52
C GLU A 550 -12.07 21.09 11.79
N ALA A 551 -11.82 19.97 11.12
CA ALA A 551 -12.59 18.72 11.27
C ALA A 551 -11.99 17.78 12.32
N LEU A 552 -10.90 18.12 13.00
CA LEU A 552 -10.28 17.30 14.05
C LEU A 552 -9.71 18.19 15.14
N THR A 553 -10.29 18.15 16.32
CA THR A 553 -9.87 18.96 17.47
C THR A 553 -9.37 18.13 18.64
N LYS A 554 -9.59 16.80 18.60
CA LYS A 554 -9.21 15.91 19.67
C LYS A 554 -8.74 14.56 19.14
N VAL A 555 -7.62 14.07 19.61
CA VAL A 555 -7.11 12.72 19.34
C VAL A 555 -6.97 11.98 20.66
N ILE A 556 -7.56 10.78 20.75
CA ILE A 556 -7.45 9.91 21.92
C ILE A 556 -6.69 8.65 21.51
N ILE A 557 -5.54 8.42 22.14
CA ILE A 557 -4.72 7.22 21.98
C ILE A 557 -4.99 6.31 23.14
N VAL A 558 -5.65 5.19 22.88
CA VAL A 558 -6.18 4.30 23.95
C VAL A 558 -5.08 3.46 24.58
N ASP A 559 -4.11 3.01 23.80
CA ASP A 559 -2.93 2.26 24.25
C ASP A 559 -1.70 2.74 23.47
N LEU A 560 -0.50 2.60 24.02
CA LEU A 560 0.72 2.78 23.22
C LEU A 560 0.72 1.78 22.05
N PRO A 561 1.05 2.23 20.84
CA PRO A 561 0.98 1.41 19.62
C PRO A 561 2.16 0.43 19.50
N MET A 562 2.30 -0.47 20.48
CA MET A 562 3.27 -1.56 20.40
C MET A 562 2.97 -2.46 19.18
N PRO A 563 4.01 -3.06 18.58
CA PRO A 563 3.80 -3.92 17.42
C PRO A 563 2.94 -5.14 17.76
N PRO A 564 2.16 -5.68 16.79
CA PRO A 564 1.34 -6.85 16.99
C PRO A 564 2.17 -8.09 17.34
N ASN A 565 1.55 -9.06 18.00
CA ASN A 565 2.12 -10.38 18.23
C ASN A 565 1.72 -11.30 17.07
N ASP A 566 2.25 -11.02 15.88
CA ASP A 566 1.99 -11.74 14.65
C ASP A 566 3.27 -12.46 14.15
N PRO A 567 3.14 -13.42 13.22
CA PRO A 567 4.27 -14.21 12.72
C PRO A 567 5.40 -13.38 12.11
N VAL A 568 5.10 -12.21 11.53
CA VAL A 568 6.11 -11.34 10.89
C VAL A 568 6.96 -10.66 11.96
N PHE A 569 6.33 -10.05 12.96
CA PHE A 569 7.07 -9.44 14.08
C PHE A 569 7.80 -10.48 14.92
N ASP A 570 7.22 -11.68 15.11
CA ASP A 570 7.89 -12.76 15.80
C ASP A 570 9.15 -13.24 15.03
N ALA A 571 9.10 -13.26 13.71
CA ALA A 571 10.27 -13.55 12.89
C ALA A 571 11.33 -12.44 13.04
N LYS A 572 10.97 -11.16 12.94
CA LYS A 572 11.89 -10.04 13.16
C LYS A 572 12.58 -10.12 14.52
N ARG A 573 11.80 -10.36 15.60
CA ARG A 573 12.33 -10.48 16.97
C ARG A 573 13.34 -11.61 17.10
N LYS A 574 13.18 -12.73 16.36
CA LYS A 574 14.13 -13.86 16.37
C LYS A 574 15.48 -13.52 15.75
N PHE A 575 15.54 -12.55 14.85
CA PHE A 575 16.80 -12.11 14.21
C PHE A 575 17.49 -10.96 14.94
N SER A 576 16.91 -10.44 16.03
CA SER A 576 17.48 -9.37 16.84
C SER A 576 18.02 -9.90 18.17
N ASP A 577 19.18 -9.38 18.58
CA ASP A 577 19.76 -9.67 19.92
C ASP A 577 19.02 -8.91 21.03
N ARG A 578 18.38 -7.78 20.71
CA ARG A 578 17.64 -6.90 21.63
C ARG A 578 16.29 -6.48 21.04
N PRO A 579 15.34 -7.43 20.90
CA PRO A 579 14.09 -7.19 20.18
C PRO A 579 13.28 -6.00 20.70
N LEU A 580 13.27 -5.79 22.01
CA LEU A 580 12.54 -4.66 22.59
C LEU A 580 13.11 -3.31 22.13
N GLU A 581 14.46 -3.15 22.18
CA GLU A 581 15.12 -1.88 21.85
C GLU A 581 15.27 -1.66 20.35
N GLU A 582 15.43 -2.72 19.57
CA GLU A 582 15.75 -2.62 18.14
C GLU A 582 14.51 -2.72 17.26
N ILE A 583 13.40 -3.29 17.76
CA ILE A 583 12.17 -3.53 16.98
C ILE A 583 10.95 -2.89 17.63
N ASP A 584 10.61 -3.30 18.87
CA ASP A 584 9.31 -2.97 19.45
C ASP A 584 9.19 -1.49 19.84
N LEU A 585 10.20 -0.96 20.52
CA LEU A 585 10.19 0.45 20.94
C LEU A 585 10.28 1.43 19.77
N PRO A 586 11.19 1.26 18.79
CA PRO A 586 11.22 2.15 17.62
C PRO A 586 9.92 2.13 16.81
N PHE A 587 9.31 0.95 16.61
CA PHE A 587 8.00 0.85 15.98
C PHE A 587 6.94 1.66 16.73
N MET A 588 6.84 1.45 18.04
CA MET A 588 5.89 2.18 18.90
C MET A 588 6.11 3.69 18.82
N GLN A 589 7.36 4.13 18.89
CA GLN A 589 7.73 5.54 18.87
C GLN A 589 7.36 6.22 17.54
N LEU A 590 7.69 5.58 16.39
CA LEU A 590 7.31 6.10 15.07
C LEU A 590 5.79 6.17 14.90
N ARG A 591 5.09 5.11 15.29
CA ARG A 591 3.62 5.07 15.16
C ARG A 591 2.94 6.09 16.09
N LEU A 592 3.49 6.31 17.28
CA LEU A 592 3.02 7.35 18.20
C LEU A 592 3.20 8.76 17.60
N GLN A 593 4.36 9.05 17.01
CA GLN A 593 4.61 10.32 16.31
C GLN A 593 3.59 10.56 15.19
N GLN A 594 3.26 9.52 14.43
CA GLN A 594 2.27 9.58 13.35
C GLN A 594 0.88 9.90 13.89
N GLY A 595 0.43 9.20 14.94
CA GLY A 595 -0.86 9.45 15.57
C GLY A 595 -0.99 10.84 16.15
N VAL A 596 0.07 11.33 16.80
CA VAL A 596 0.14 12.71 17.32
C VAL A 596 0.14 13.73 16.18
N GLY A 597 0.84 13.44 15.08
CA GLY A 597 0.91 14.29 13.89
C GLY A 597 -0.41 14.44 13.13
N ARG A 598 -1.49 13.69 13.52
CA ARG A 598 -2.82 13.84 12.92
C ARG A 598 -3.50 15.16 13.26
N LEU A 599 -3.22 15.72 14.42
CA LEU A 599 -3.95 16.86 14.95
C LEU A 599 -3.62 18.17 14.23
N ILE A 600 -2.35 18.45 13.92
CA ILE A 600 -1.90 19.71 13.35
C ILE A 600 -1.42 19.51 11.91
N ARG A 601 -2.15 20.09 10.95
CA ARG A 601 -1.86 20.02 9.51
C ARG A 601 -1.63 21.40 8.88
N SER A 602 -2.16 22.43 9.52
CA SER A 602 -2.03 23.83 9.10
C SER A 602 -1.69 24.74 10.28
N SER A 603 -1.28 25.96 10.01
CA SER A 603 -0.98 26.96 11.04
C SER A 603 -2.22 27.44 11.84
N THR A 604 -3.42 27.10 11.39
CA THR A 604 -4.69 27.46 12.03
C THR A 604 -5.26 26.34 12.90
N ASP A 605 -4.70 25.12 12.79
CA ASP A 605 -5.19 23.97 13.53
C ASP A 605 -4.77 24.06 14.99
N HIS A 606 -5.63 23.58 15.87
CA HIS A 606 -5.38 23.51 17.30
C HIS A 606 -6.22 22.40 17.94
N GLY A 607 -5.75 21.85 19.06
CA GLY A 607 -6.53 20.87 19.79
C GLY A 607 -5.76 20.11 20.86
N GLU A 608 -6.37 19.04 21.34
CA GLU A 608 -5.89 18.22 22.45
C GLU A 608 -5.61 16.78 22.04
N ILE A 609 -4.55 16.23 22.62
CA ILE A 609 -4.22 14.79 22.50
C ILE A 609 -4.28 14.17 23.89
N HIS A 610 -4.97 13.04 24.00
CA HIS A 610 -5.11 12.31 25.24
C HIS A 610 -4.49 10.91 25.10
N LEU A 611 -3.49 10.64 25.95
CA LEU A 611 -2.84 9.33 26.06
C LEU A 611 -3.41 8.59 27.27
N LEU A 612 -4.10 7.48 27.05
CA LEU A 612 -4.66 6.64 28.11
C LEU A 612 -3.66 5.54 28.46
N LEU A 613 -2.96 5.70 29.56
CA LEU A 613 -1.76 4.91 29.88
C LEU A 613 -1.95 4.06 31.13
N THR A 614 -1.54 2.79 31.04
CA THR A 614 -1.42 1.90 32.19
C THR A 614 -0.17 2.21 33.02
N GLU A 615 -0.07 1.64 34.23
CA GLU A 615 1.15 1.75 35.04
C GLU A 615 2.40 1.18 34.33
N GLU A 616 2.23 0.16 33.52
CA GLU A 616 3.34 -0.45 32.75
C GLU A 616 3.83 0.51 31.65
N GLU A 617 2.90 1.13 30.93
CA GLU A 617 3.21 2.12 29.88
C GLU A 617 3.84 3.39 30.47
N LEU A 618 3.49 3.78 31.68
CA LEU A 618 4.11 4.90 32.41
C LEU A 618 5.56 4.62 32.84
N ARG A 619 5.95 3.36 33.05
CA ARG A 619 7.35 3.01 33.39
C ARG A 619 8.32 3.35 32.28
N ILE A 620 7.86 3.37 31.02
CA ILE A 620 8.66 3.74 29.84
C ILE A 620 8.38 5.17 29.38
N GLU A 621 7.89 6.05 30.26
CA GLU A 621 7.53 7.43 29.93
C GLU A 621 8.65 8.19 29.22
N HIS A 622 9.90 8.01 29.65
CA HIS A 622 11.07 8.69 29.06
C HIS A 622 11.28 8.32 27.57
N LEU A 623 10.80 7.16 27.11
CA LEU A 623 10.92 6.72 25.73
C LEU A 623 9.82 7.34 24.85
N TRP A 624 8.56 7.20 25.23
CA TRP A 624 7.48 7.75 24.42
C TRP A 624 7.38 9.27 24.51
N GLN A 625 7.77 9.88 25.64
CA GLN A 625 7.83 11.35 25.77
C GLN A 625 8.88 11.97 24.86
N SER A 626 10.01 11.28 24.61
CA SER A 626 11.12 11.81 23.80
C SER A 626 10.75 12.07 22.33
N VAL A 627 9.67 11.46 21.84
CA VAL A 627 9.20 11.57 20.45
C VAL A 627 7.97 12.47 20.30
N LEU A 628 7.45 13.00 21.39
CA LEU A 628 6.34 13.96 21.35
C LEU A 628 6.82 15.38 21.06
N PRO A 629 6.09 16.18 20.27
CA PRO A 629 6.45 17.55 19.95
C PRO A 629 6.35 18.49 21.17
N VAL A 630 5.48 18.19 22.12
CA VAL A 630 5.30 18.94 23.36
C VAL A 630 5.22 17.99 24.57
N THR A 631 5.53 18.50 25.75
CA THR A 631 5.53 17.69 26.97
C THR A 631 4.09 17.32 27.40
N ALA A 632 3.84 16.04 27.65
CA ALA A 632 2.55 15.55 28.14
C ALA A 632 2.31 15.96 29.60
N LYS A 633 1.16 16.58 29.87
CA LYS A 633 0.71 17.02 31.20
C LYS A 633 -0.20 15.96 31.84
N ASN A 634 -0.22 15.86 33.16
CA ASN A 634 -1.20 15.01 33.86
C ASN A 634 -2.61 15.63 33.81
N ARG A 635 -3.63 14.82 33.54
CA ARG A 635 -5.05 15.24 33.59
C ARG A 635 -5.91 14.18 34.28
#